data_e4f94ce4285b65a8d1fb42749328e70b
#
_entry.id   e4f94ce4285b65a8d1fb42749328e70b
#
_cell.length_a   1.000
_cell.length_b   1.000
_cell.length_c   1.000
_cell.angle_alpha   90.00
_cell.angle_beta   90.00
_cell.angle_gamma   90.00
#
_symmetry.space_group_name_H-M   'P 1'
#
loop_
_entity.id
_entity.type
_entity.pdbx_description
1 polymer ?
#
loop_
_entity_poly.entity_id
_entity_poly.type
_entity_poly.pdbx_seq_one_letter_code
_entity_poly.pdbx_strand_id
1 'polypeptide(L)'
;APVIQHAALGCYSNFSFLTGAAHPAEMVETAATLGWQAIGLADINSYAGIVRAHIAARDAAIRLIVGMRVRPVDGPDILVHPCDRQAYEALSVLLSEANLRGQKAAPRPYLADLSRLPASTAFVVVPPCHPDADYHRKLQQIRQLVSGRLWAGACLYCDGADEARLSFLAAESAVLDLPLAALSNALYHRPERRPLADVLCCIREKQTIDQAGYLLSRNAERQLLSPDEMARRWRHYPQALEQAALIADLCQFSLDELSYEYPDELATGGRTAMQELTYHTWQGAKKRFPDGVDDRVKTYLQHELTLIEKLQFAPYFLTVFDIVRFARGRGILCQGRGSAANSAVCYCLEITAVNPARAQPLFERFISEARGEPPDIDVDFEHERREEVIQYIYTKYGRQRAGLAATVITYRRKSALREVAKVF
;
A
#
# COMPACT_ATOMS: atom_id res chain seq x y z
N ALA A 1 10.40 -8.17 21.03
CA ALA A 1 9.22 -8.96 20.64
C ALA A 1 9.53 -10.45 20.84
N PRO A 2 8.57 -11.32 21.15
CA PRO A 2 8.81 -12.76 21.22
C PRO A 2 9.24 -13.29 19.84
N VAL A 3 10.14 -14.27 19.82
CA VAL A 3 10.58 -14.94 18.59
C VAL A 3 9.38 -15.61 17.92
N ILE A 4 9.19 -15.38 16.63
CA ILE A 4 8.11 -15.98 15.84
C ILE A 4 8.46 -17.44 15.56
N GLN A 5 7.57 -18.36 15.92
CA GLN A 5 7.70 -19.79 15.66
C GLN A 5 6.82 -20.24 14.49
N HIS A 6 5.72 -19.54 14.23
CA HIS A 6 4.74 -19.90 13.20
C HIS A 6 4.31 -18.67 12.41
N ALA A 7 4.54 -18.69 11.09
CA ALA A 7 4.14 -17.63 10.19
C ALA A 7 3.49 -18.19 8.91
N ALA A 8 2.34 -17.62 8.54
CA ALA A 8 1.68 -17.92 7.27
C ALA A 8 2.11 -16.87 6.22
N LEU A 9 2.95 -17.24 5.27
CA LEU A 9 3.48 -16.34 4.23
C LEU A 9 2.82 -16.57 2.87
N GLY A 10 2.83 -15.54 2.04
CA GLY A 10 2.37 -15.60 0.66
C GLY A 10 0.84 -15.63 0.51
N CYS A 11 0.11 -15.19 1.52
CA CYS A 11 -1.35 -15.10 1.46
C CYS A 11 -1.80 -13.95 0.56
N TYR A 12 -2.87 -14.18 -0.19
CA TYR A 12 -3.53 -13.18 -1.02
C TYR A 12 -4.66 -12.50 -0.28
N SER A 13 -5.03 -11.31 -0.73
CA SER A 13 -6.31 -10.70 -0.44
C SER A 13 -7.08 -10.41 -1.75
N ASN A 14 -8.30 -9.89 -1.63
CA ASN A 14 -9.10 -9.44 -2.77
C ASN A 14 -8.50 -8.23 -3.50
N PHE A 15 -7.41 -7.64 -2.99
CA PHE A 15 -6.62 -6.63 -3.70
C PHE A 15 -5.64 -7.24 -4.72
N SER A 16 -5.48 -8.56 -4.73
CA SER A 16 -5.06 -9.31 -5.92
C SER A 16 -6.31 -9.55 -6.77
N PHE A 17 -6.66 -8.57 -7.61
CA PHE A 17 -7.94 -8.49 -8.28
C PHE A 17 -8.26 -9.74 -9.09
N LEU A 18 -9.50 -10.23 -8.97
CA LEU A 18 -10.02 -11.44 -9.62
C LEU A 18 -9.15 -12.68 -9.34
N THR A 19 -8.43 -12.71 -8.23
CA THR A 19 -7.55 -13.81 -7.80
C THR A 19 -7.80 -14.18 -6.34
N GLY A 20 -7.55 -13.28 -5.41
CA GLY A 20 -7.84 -13.50 -3.99
C GLY A 20 -9.34 -13.38 -3.69
N ALA A 21 -9.88 -14.29 -2.88
CA ALA A 21 -11.30 -14.39 -2.57
C ALA A 21 -11.61 -14.14 -1.08
N ALA A 22 -10.77 -13.37 -0.40
CA ALA A 22 -10.98 -12.92 0.97
C ALA A 22 -10.56 -11.48 1.15
N HIS A 23 -11.26 -10.74 2.00
CA HIS A 23 -10.80 -9.41 2.43
C HIS A 23 -9.54 -9.52 3.30
N PRO A 24 -8.68 -8.48 3.34
CA PRO A 24 -7.51 -8.49 4.22
C PRO A 24 -7.84 -8.79 5.68
N ALA A 25 -8.92 -8.20 6.22
CA ALA A 25 -9.37 -8.44 7.58
C ALA A 25 -9.78 -9.92 7.80
N GLU A 26 -10.53 -10.53 6.88
CA GLU A 26 -10.92 -11.95 6.96
C GLU A 26 -9.69 -12.88 7.04
N MET A 27 -8.65 -12.58 6.24
CA MET A 27 -7.40 -13.36 6.27
C MET A 27 -6.68 -13.22 7.61
N VAL A 28 -6.54 -12.00 8.11
CA VAL A 28 -5.82 -11.69 9.34
C VAL A 28 -6.54 -12.25 10.57
N GLU A 29 -7.84 -12.03 10.69
CA GLU A 29 -8.67 -12.51 11.81
C GLU A 29 -8.72 -14.04 11.85
N THR A 30 -8.81 -14.68 10.69
CA THR A 30 -8.77 -16.15 10.61
C THR A 30 -7.39 -16.69 11.01
N ALA A 31 -6.30 -16.04 10.57
CA ALA A 31 -4.95 -16.43 10.98
C ALA A 31 -4.79 -16.37 12.51
N ALA A 32 -5.24 -15.29 13.13
CA ALA A 32 -5.22 -15.16 14.59
C ALA A 32 -6.04 -16.25 15.29
N THR A 33 -7.24 -16.53 14.79
CA THR A 33 -8.13 -17.57 15.34
C THR A 33 -7.53 -18.97 15.21
N LEU A 34 -6.80 -19.24 14.13
CA LEU A 34 -6.12 -20.53 13.89
C LEU A 34 -4.82 -20.69 14.71
N GLY A 35 -4.37 -19.65 15.41
CA GLY A 35 -3.17 -19.69 16.26
C GLY A 35 -1.87 -19.28 15.57
N TRP A 36 -1.93 -18.62 14.42
CA TRP A 36 -0.74 -18.05 13.79
C TRP A 36 -0.22 -16.85 14.61
N GLN A 37 1.10 -16.75 14.74
CA GLN A 37 1.76 -15.62 15.39
C GLN A 37 2.00 -14.45 14.40
N ALA A 38 2.14 -14.79 13.11
CA ALA A 38 2.31 -13.82 12.06
C ALA A 38 1.62 -14.26 10.77
N ILE A 39 1.16 -13.27 9.99
CA ILE A 39 0.64 -13.48 8.65
C ILE A 39 1.30 -12.49 7.67
N GLY A 40 1.81 -13.01 6.55
CA GLY A 40 2.32 -12.25 5.43
C GLY A 40 1.28 -12.16 4.32
N LEU A 41 0.65 -11.00 4.18
CA LEU A 41 -0.16 -10.66 3.02
C LEU A 41 0.72 -10.09 1.93
N ALA A 42 0.68 -10.69 0.75
CA ALA A 42 1.47 -10.30 -0.40
C ALA A 42 0.61 -10.32 -1.66
N ASP A 43 -0.03 -9.20 -1.93
CA ASP A 43 -0.87 -9.03 -3.11
C ASP A 43 -0.05 -8.75 -4.37
N ILE A 44 -0.60 -9.10 -5.53
CA ILE A 44 0.10 -9.01 -6.82
C ILE A 44 0.31 -7.55 -7.19
N ASN A 45 1.58 -7.14 -7.26
CA ASN A 45 2.02 -5.80 -7.66
C ASN A 45 1.22 -4.67 -6.99
N SER A 46 0.91 -4.81 -5.68
CA SER A 46 0.05 -3.87 -4.98
C SER A 46 0.26 -3.89 -3.47
N TYR A 47 0.17 -2.70 -2.88
CA TYR A 47 0.02 -2.49 -1.44
C TYR A 47 -1.39 -2.05 -1.03
N ALA A 48 -2.36 -2.08 -1.97
CA ALA A 48 -3.68 -1.47 -1.75
C ALA A 48 -4.45 -2.06 -0.55
N GLY A 49 -4.21 -3.32 -0.19
CA GLY A 49 -4.85 -4.00 0.95
C GLY A 49 -4.13 -3.88 2.28
N ILE A 50 -2.88 -3.34 2.28
CA ILE A 50 -2.00 -3.48 3.45
C ILE A 50 -2.46 -2.67 4.67
N VAL A 51 -3.06 -1.49 4.47
CA VAL A 51 -3.57 -0.66 5.57
C VAL A 51 -4.73 -1.35 6.29
N ARG A 52 -5.65 -1.96 5.55
CA ARG A 52 -6.75 -2.74 6.13
C ARG A 52 -6.25 -3.97 6.88
N ALA A 53 -5.23 -4.64 6.35
CA ALA A 53 -4.56 -5.74 7.02
C ALA A 53 -3.87 -5.29 8.32
N HIS A 54 -3.21 -4.13 8.31
CA HIS A 54 -2.53 -3.55 9.47
C HIS A 54 -3.51 -3.24 10.61
N ILE A 55 -4.65 -2.61 10.28
CA ILE A 55 -5.70 -2.33 11.28
C ILE A 55 -6.22 -3.64 11.88
N ALA A 56 -6.58 -4.62 11.04
CA ALA A 56 -7.09 -5.90 11.50
C ALA A 56 -6.04 -6.67 12.34
N ALA A 57 -4.75 -6.60 11.96
CA ALA A 57 -3.68 -7.27 12.68
C ALA A 57 -3.46 -6.68 14.08
N ARG A 58 -3.54 -5.35 14.21
CA ARG A 58 -3.49 -4.67 15.50
C ARG A 58 -4.67 -5.07 16.39
N ASP A 59 -5.88 -5.09 15.83
CA ASP A 59 -7.09 -5.42 16.58
C ASP A 59 -7.13 -6.90 17.00
N ALA A 60 -6.60 -7.81 16.17
CA ALA A 60 -6.48 -9.24 16.45
C ALA A 60 -5.22 -9.63 17.22
N ALA A 61 -4.35 -8.68 17.56
CA ALA A 61 -3.06 -8.90 18.24
C ALA A 61 -2.15 -9.93 17.55
N ILE A 62 -2.18 -9.99 16.21
CA ILE A 62 -1.31 -10.81 15.38
C ILE A 62 -0.32 -9.91 14.63
N ARG A 63 0.89 -10.41 14.37
CA ARG A 63 1.88 -9.65 13.61
C ARG A 63 1.61 -9.70 12.11
N LEU A 64 1.50 -8.54 11.47
CA LEU A 64 1.46 -8.44 10.02
C LEU A 64 2.89 -8.34 9.47
N ILE A 65 3.22 -9.21 8.52
CA ILE A 65 4.43 -9.11 7.71
C ILE A 65 4.06 -8.39 6.42
N VAL A 66 4.53 -7.16 6.30
CA VAL A 66 4.31 -6.35 5.10
C VAL A 66 5.03 -6.97 3.92
N GLY A 67 4.39 -7.03 2.77
CA GLY A 67 5.00 -7.59 1.58
C GLY A 67 4.18 -7.35 0.32
N MET A 68 4.79 -7.68 -0.79
CA MET A 68 4.19 -7.62 -2.12
C MET A 68 4.61 -8.87 -2.90
N ARG A 69 3.70 -9.41 -3.68
CA ARG A 69 4.02 -10.38 -4.71
C ARG A 69 4.37 -9.63 -5.98
N VAL A 70 5.64 -9.43 -6.20
CA VAL A 70 6.12 -8.87 -7.47
C VAL A 70 5.97 -9.97 -8.53
N ARG A 71 5.24 -9.66 -9.59
CA ARG A 71 5.06 -10.52 -10.78
C ARG A 71 5.83 -9.93 -11.95
N PRO A 72 7.09 -10.31 -12.13
CA PRO A 72 7.90 -9.82 -13.25
C PRO A 72 7.37 -10.32 -14.59
N VAL A 73 7.56 -9.53 -15.63
CA VAL A 73 7.19 -9.91 -17.00
C VAL A 73 8.08 -11.06 -17.50
N ASP A 74 9.30 -11.16 -16.99
CA ASP A 74 10.38 -12.04 -17.45
C ASP A 74 10.79 -13.12 -16.42
N GLY A 75 9.98 -13.37 -15.39
CA GLY A 75 10.31 -14.35 -14.37
C GLY A 75 9.13 -14.85 -13.53
N PRO A 76 9.38 -15.73 -12.56
CA PRO A 76 8.38 -16.23 -11.64
C PRO A 76 7.93 -15.13 -10.67
N ASP A 77 6.80 -15.35 -9.98
CA ASP A 77 6.37 -14.53 -8.87
C ASP A 77 7.41 -14.55 -7.73
N ILE A 78 7.64 -13.41 -7.12
CA ILE A 78 8.57 -13.27 -6.01
C ILE A 78 7.86 -12.53 -4.88
N LEU A 79 7.81 -13.14 -3.70
CA LEU A 79 7.40 -12.42 -2.49
C LEU A 79 8.56 -11.52 -2.06
N VAL A 80 8.29 -10.25 -1.93
CA VAL A 80 9.26 -9.24 -1.52
C VAL A 80 8.77 -8.62 -0.21
N HIS A 81 9.52 -8.87 0.86
CA HIS A 81 9.20 -8.38 2.19
C HIS A 81 10.26 -7.36 2.63
N PRO A 82 9.89 -6.08 2.79
CA PRO A 82 10.78 -5.08 3.37
C PRO A 82 10.99 -5.39 4.86
N CYS A 83 12.24 -5.44 5.30
CA CYS A 83 12.58 -5.65 6.70
C CYS A 83 12.67 -4.34 7.48
N ASP A 84 12.80 -3.21 6.79
CA ASP A 84 12.85 -1.87 7.34
C ASP A 84 12.15 -0.84 6.43
N ARG A 85 12.08 0.41 6.90
CA ARG A 85 11.47 1.53 6.17
C ARG A 85 12.16 1.78 4.83
N GLN A 86 13.49 1.70 4.78
CA GLN A 86 14.26 1.95 3.54
C GLN A 86 13.88 0.94 2.44
N ALA A 87 13.75 -0.33 2.79
CA ALA A 87 13.33 -1.37 1.85
C ALA A 87 11.88 -1.17 1.40
N TYR A 88 10.98 -0.73 2.30
CA TYR A 88 9.60 -0.40 1.95
C TYR A 88 9.52 0.77 0.96
N GLU A 89 10.29 1.83 1.19
CA GLU A 89 10.37 2.98 0.28
C GLU A 89 10.91 2.57 -1.10
N ALA A 90 11.99 1.79 -1.14
CA ALA A 90 12.58 1.31 -2.39
C ALA A 90 11.59 0.43 -3.20
N LEU A 91 10.86 -0.46 -2.53
CA LEU A 91 9.85 -1.29 -3.18
C LEU A 91 8.65 -0.47 -3.66
N SER A 92 8.26 0.58 -2.95
CA SER A 92 7.21 1.51 -3.38
C SER A 92 7.62 2.30 -4.63
N VAL A 93 8.89 2.72 -4.73
CA VAL A 93 9.45 3.36 -5.93
C VAL A 93 9.46 2.38 -7.11
N LEU A 94 9.90 1.14 -6.90
CA LEU A 94 9.88 0.10 -7.93
C LEU A 94 8.46 -0.11 -8.49
N LEU A 95 7.47 -0.21 -7.60
CA LEU A 95 6.07 -0.36 -8.01
C LEU A 95 5.58 0.84 -8.82
N SER A 96 5.92 2.06 -8.40
CA SER A 96 5.54 3.29 -9.10
C SER A 96 6.12 3.33 -10.51
N GLU A 97 7.38 2.97 -10.68
CA GLU A 97 8.03 2.90 -11.99
C GLU A 97 7.45 1.77 -12.85
N ALA A 98 7.15 0.62 -12.26
CA ALA A 98 6.50 -0.48 -12.98
C ALA A 98 5.11 -0.08 -13.50
N ASN A 99 4.36 0.71 -12.72
CA ASN A 99 3.08 1.29 -13.16
C ASN A 99 3.26 2.29 -14.29
N LEU A 100 4.28 3.15 -14.24
CA LEU A 100 4.56 4.13 -15.31
C LEU A 100 4.99 3.45 -16.63
N ARG A 101 5.66 2.30 -16.56
CA ARG A 101 6.05 1.51 -17.73
C ARG A 101 4.89 0.69 -18.31
N GLY A 102 3.90 0.38 -17.48
CA GLY A 102 2.76 -0.44 -17.84
C GLY A 102 1.61 0.35 -18.47
N GLN A 103 0.58 -0.38 -18.85
CA GLN A 103 -0.72 0.19 -19.18
C GLN A 103 -1.55 0.33 -17.89
N LYS A 104 -2.69 1.03 -17.97
CA LYS A 104 -3.60 1.18 -16.83
C LYS A 104 -3.92 -0.18 -16.20
N ALA A 105 -3.70 -0.30 -14.90
CA ALA A 105 -3.91 -1.50 -14.08
C ALA A 105 -3.06 -2.73 -14.50
N ALA A 106 -1.99 -2.54 -15.28
CA ALA A 106 -1.08 -3.59 -15.69
C ALA A 106 0.38 -3.14 -15.50
N PRO A 107 0.87 -3.07 -14.26
CA PRO A 107 2.25 -2.71 -13.97
C PRO A 107 3.20 -3.73 -14.60
N ARG A 108 4.38 -3.27 -15.03
CA ARG A 108 5.39 -4.09 -15.69
C ARG A 108 6.72 -4.06 -14.94
N PRO A 109 6.84 -4.77 -13.81
CA PRO A 109 8.14 -5.00 -13.20
C PRO A 109 8.94 -6.02 -13.99
N TYR A 110 10.26 -5.93 -13.93
CA TYR A 110 11.21 -6.89 -14.50
C TYR A 110 12.11 -7.44 -13.40
N LEU A 111 12.72 -8.61 -13.61
CA LEU A 111 13.67 -9.18 -12.67
C LEU A 111 14.83 -8.23 -12.36
N ALA A 112 15.31 -7.49 -13.35
CA ALA A 112 16.38 -6.51 -13.19
C ALA A 112 16.05 -5.40 -12.20
N ASP A 113 14.78 -5.07 -11.98
CA ASP A 113 14.38 -4.04 -11.03
C ASP A 113 14.71 -4.44 -9.58
N LEU A 114 14.75 -5.74 -9.28
CA LEU A 114 15.04 -6.26 -7.94
C LEU A 114 16.44 -5.93 -7.45
N SER A 115 17.39 -5.69 -8.37
CA SER A 115 18.77 -5.33 -8.03
C SER A 115 18.90 -3.98 -7.32
N ARG A 116 17.85 -3.14 -7.40
CA ARG A 116 17.80 -1.81 -6.76
C ARG A 116 17.27 -1.84 -5.32
N LEU A 117 16.75 -2.99 -4.89
CA LEU A 117 16.24 -3.15 -3.54
C LEU A 117 17.42 -3.36 -2.57
N PRO A 118 17.40 -2.73 -1.38
CA PRO A 118 18.48 -2.80 -0.41
C PRO A 118 18.64 -4.20 0.20
N ALA A 119 19.77 -4.44 0.84
CA ALA A 119 20.08 -5.70 1.51
C ALA A 119 19.09 -6.02 2.66
N SER A 120 18.41 -5.03 3.20
CA SER A 120 17.33 -5.19 4.19
C SER A 120 15.99 -5.63 3.57
N THR A 121 16.05 -6.41 2.49
CA THR A 121 14.89 -6.98 1.82
C THR A 121 14.96 -8.50 1.86
N ALA A 122 13.86 -9.15 2.19
CA ALA A 122 13.73 -10.61 2.10
C ALA A 122 12.94 -10.99 0.84
N PHE A 123 13.49 -11.93 0.06
CA PHE A 123 12.93 -12.40 -1.20
C PHE A 123 12.60 -13.88 -1.10
N VAL A 124 11.41 -14.27 -1.52
CA VAL A 124 11.00 -15.66 -1.64
C VAL A 124 10.48 -15.92 -3.05
N VAL A 125 11.20 -16.71 -3.82
CA VAL A 125 10.78 -17.05 -5.19
C VAL A 125 9.67 -18.09 -5.11
N VAL A 126 8.51 -17.76 -5.69
CA VAL A 126 7.35 -18.65 -5.71
C VAL A 126 7.47 -19.60 -6.91
N PRO A 127 7.53 -20.92 -6.70
CA PRO A 127 7.64 -21.84 -7.81
C PRO A 127 6.33 -21.89 -8.62
N PRO A 128 6.39 -22.19 -9.92
CA PRO A 128 5.21 -22.56 -10.67
C PRO A 128 4.66 -23.91 -10.16
N CYS A 129 3.42 -24.26 -10.54
CA CYS A 129 2.84 -25.55 -10.17
C CYS A 129 3.67 -26.74 -10.66
N HIS A 130 4.34 -26.59 -11.78
CA HIS A 130 5.23 -27.59 -12.40
C HIS A 130 6.60 -26.95 -12.63
N PRO A 131 7.47 -26.91 -11.60
CA PRO A 131 8.82 -26.35 -11.74
C PRO A 131 9.68 -27.25 -12.64
N ASP A 132 10.51 -26.61 -13.45
CA ASP A 132 11.38 -27.27 -14.45
C ASP A 132 12.76 -26.60 -14.52
N ALA A 133 13.54 -26.96 -15.53
CA ALA A 133 14.87 -26.40 -15.76
C ALA A 133 14.85 -24.87 -16.05
N ASP A 134 13.74 -24.30 -16.53
CA ASP A 134 13.61 -22.87 -16.69
C ASP A 134 13.48 -22.18 -15.34
N TYR A 135 12.71 -22.76 -14.43
CA TYR A 135 12.62 -22.29 -13.04
C TYR A 135 14.00 -22.27 -12.36
N HIS A 136 14.80 -23.33 -12.55
CA HIS A 136 16.19 -23.36 -12.06
C HIS A 136 17.02 -22.17 -12.56
N ARG A 137 17.02 -21.94 -13.87
CA ARG A 137 17.77 -20.81 -14.48
C ARG A 137 17.30 -19.46 -13.92
N LYS A 138 16.00 -19.27 -13.75
CA LYS A 138 15.42 -18.05 -13.19
C LYS A 138 15.80 -17.86 -11.72
N LEU A 139 15.76 -18.91 -10.91
CA LEU A 139 16.18 -18.88 -9.53
C LEU A 139 17.67 -18.50 -9.39
N GLN A 140 18.53 -19.08 -10.24
CA GLN A 140 19.95 -18.72 -10.31
C GLN A 140 20.15 -17.25 -10.74
N GLN A 141 19.41 -16.77 -11.73
CA GLN A 141 19.45 -15.38 -12.18
C GLN A 141 19.04 -14.43 -11.04
N ILE A 142 17.96 -14.73 -10.33
CA ILE A 142 17.48 -13.90 -9.21
C ILE A 142 18.53 -13.85 -8.09
N ARG A 143 19.17 -14.99 -7.77
CA ARG A 143 20.26 -15.04 -6.78
C ARG A 143 21.39 -14.07 -7.09
N GLN A 144 21.72 -13.88 -8.37
CA GLN A 144 22.76 -12.96 -8.81
C GLN A 144 22.34 -11.49 -8.79
N LEU A 145 21.02 -11.23 -8.88
CA LEU A 145 20.49 -9.87 -8.95
C LEU A 145 20.25 -9.24 -7.58
N VAL A 146 19.82 -10.02 -6.59
CA VAL A 146 19.36 -9.49 -5.31
C VAL A 146 20.51 -9.36 -4.30
N SER A 147 20.54 -8.25 -3.56
CA SER A 147 21.51 -8.01 -2.48
C SER A 147 20.99 -8.47 -1.12
N GLY A 148 19.68 -8.69 -0.97
CA GLY A 148 19.04 -9.14 0.25
C GLY A 148 19.06 -10.65 0.40
N ARG A 149 18.42 -11.14 1.47
CA ARG A 149 18.29 -12.57 1.71
C ARG A 149 17.28 -13.20 0.77
N LEU A 150 17.63 -14.36 0.22
CA LEU A 150 16.83 -15.09 -0.77
C LEU A 150 16.48 -16.49 -0.27
N TRP A 151 15.23 -16.87 -0.46
CA TRP A 151 14.72 -18.22 -0.24
C TRP A 151 14.08 -18.78 -1.51
N ALA A 152 14.20 -20.08 -1.69
CA ALA A 152 13.34 -20.81 -2.60
C ALA A 152 12.02 -21.10 -1.89
N GLY A 153 10.90 -20.63 -2.43
CA GLY A 153 9.58 -20.93 -1.88
C GLY A 153 9.10 -22.32 -2.29
N ALA A 154 8.21 -22.89 -1.48
CA ALA A 154 7.53 -24.13 -1.82
C ALA A 154 6.07 -24.07 -1.34
N CYS A 155 5.16 -24.63 -2.15
CA CYS A 155 3.72 -24.64 -1.91
C CYS A 155 3.19 -26.07 -2.04
N LEU A 156 2.18 -26.39 -1.25
CA LEU A 156 1.40 -27.63 -1.36
C LEU A 156 0.05 -27.34 -2.00
N TYR A 157 -0.35 -28.16 -2.97
CA TYR A 157 -1.60 -27.99 -3.70
C TYR A 157 -2.56 -29.17 -3.50
N CYS A 158 -2.12 -30.26 -2.83
CA CYS A 158 -2.88 -31.49 -2.65
C CYS A 158 -3.44 -32.04 -3.99
N ASP A 159 -2.62 -31.98 -5.02
CA ASP A 159 -2.96 -32.39 -6.40
C ASP A 159 -2.37 -33.74 -6.80
N GLY A 160 -1.75 -34.47 -5.86
CA GLY A 160 -1.05 -35.73 -6.09
C GLY A 160 0.40 -35.57 -6.56
N ALA A 161 0.87 -34.38 -6.88
CA ALA A 161 2.23 -34.13 -7.31
C ALA A 161 3.12 -33.43 -6.28
N ASP A 162 2.61 -33.20 -5.07
CA ASP A 162 3.30 -32.42 -4.04
C ASP A 162 4.65 -33.05 -3.64
N GLU A 163 4.72 -34.36 -3.48
CA GLU A 163 5.97 -35.04 -3.11
C GLU A 163 7.05 -34.88 -4.17
N ALA A 164 6.71 -35.11 -5.44
CA ALA A 164 7.64 -34.93 -6.55
C ALA A 164 8.08 -33.46 -6.68
N ARG A 165 7.16 -32.53 -6.50
CA ARG A 165 7.40 -31.08 -6.53
C ARG A 165 8.35 -30.67 -5.39
N LEU A 166 8.10 -31.11 -4.18
CA LEU A 166 8.96 -30.81 -3.03
C LEU A 166 10.34 -31.44 -3.17
N SER A 167 10.44 -32.67 -3.65
CA SER A 167 11.73 -33.32 -3.90
C SER A 167 12.56 -32.56 -4.93
N PHE A 168 11.94 -32.10 -6.01
CA PHE A 168 12.60 -31.26 -7.01
C PHE A 168 13.05 -29.93 -6.41
N LEU A 169 12.18 -29.20 -5.71
CA LEU A 169 12.50 -27.91 -5.09
C LEU A 169 13.59 -28.04 -4.02
N ALA A 170 13.57 -29.08 -3.23
CA ALA A 170 14.61 -29.35 -2.24
C ALA A 170 15.97 -29.62 -2.88
N ALA A 171 16.01 -30.38 -3.98
CA ALA A 171 17.24 -30.62 -4.74
C ALA A 171 17.79 -29.32 -5.34
N GLU A 172 16.94 -28.50 -5.96
CA GLU A 172 17.32 -27.19 -6.51
C GLU A 172 17.83 -26.21 -5.44
N SER A 173 17.15 -26.19 -4.31
CA SER A 173 17.51 -25.42 -3.13
C SER A 173 18.92 -25.80 -2.64
N ALA A 174 19.22 -27.11 -2.55
CA ALA A 174 20.53 -27.62 -2.14
C ALA A 174 21.64 -27.28 -3.16
N VAL A 175 21.37 -27.42 -4.46
CA VAL A 175 22.33 -27.09 -5.53
C VAL A 175 22.72 -25.61 -5.51
N LEU A 176 21.74 -24.73 -5.26
CA LEU A 176 21.96 -23.29 -5.24
C LEU A 176 22.34 -22.74 -3.86
N ASP A 177 22.45 -23.61 -2.85
CA ASP A 177 22.69 -23.21 -1.44
C ASP A 177 21.69 -22.12 -1.00
N LEU A 178 20.41 -22.35 -1.26
CA LEU A 178 19.31 -21.49 -0.85
C LEU A 178 18.41 -22.24 0.12
N PRO A 179 17.97 -21.63 1.24
CA PRO A 179 17.02 -22.27 2.13
C PRO A 179 15.64 -22.37 1.47
N LEU A 180 14.96 -23.49 1.71
CA LEU A 180 13.58 -23.70 1.28
C LEU A 180 12.63 -23.11 2.31
N ALA A 181 11.65 -22.31 1.89
CA ALA A 181 10.63 -21.73 2.74
C ALA A 181 9.23 -22.22 2.39
N ALA A 182 8.49 -22.71 3.40
CA ALA A 182 7.12 -23.14 3.24
C ALA A 182 6.18 -21.92 3.10
N LEU A 183 5.38 -21.90 2.05
CA LEU A 183 4.40 -20.85 1.80
C LEU A 183 2.99 -21.39 2.03
N SER A 184 2.17 -20.61 2.73
CA SER A 184 0.74 -20.86 2.84
C SER A 184 0.04 -20.67 1.48
N ASN A 185 0.41 -19.62 0.76
CA ASN A 185 -0.07 -19.30 -0.60
C ASN A 185 -1.60 -19.36 -0.71
N ALA A 186 -2.30 -18.99 0.37
CA ALA A 186 -3.75 -19.08 0.50
C ALA A 186 -4.45 -17.99 -0.33
N LEU A 187 -5.46 -18.38 -1.10
CA LEU A 187 -6.31 -17.50 -1.90
C LEU A 187 -7.54 -16.99 -1.11
N TYR A 188 -7.90 -17.70 -0.08
CA TYR A 188 -9.06 -17.42 0.77
C TYR A 188 -8.81 -17.97 2.19
N HIS A 189 -9.58 -17.46 3.13
CA HIS A 189 -9.41 -17.77 4.55
C HIS A 189 -10.05 -19.11 4.97
N ARG A 190 -11.03 -19.63 4.19
CA ARG A 190 -11.74 -20.89 4.47
C ARG A 190 -12.24 -21.54 3.18
N PRO A 191 -12.47 -22.87 3.18
CA PRO A 191 -12.74 -23.62 1.94
C PRO A 191 -14.08 -23.28 1.28
N GLU A 192 -15.06 -22.75 2.03
CA GLU A 192 -16.34 -22.30 1.52
C GLU A 192 -16.24 -21.12 0.55
N ARG A 193 -15.06 -20.45 0.51
CA ARG A 193 -14.78 -19.38 -0.46
C ARG A 193 -14.31 -19.87 -1.82
N ARG A 194 -14.06 -21.17 -1.97
CA ARG A 194 -13.65 -21.74 -3.26
C ARG A 194 -14.62 -21.39 -4.41
N PRO A 195 -15.95 -21.54 -4.29
CA PRO A 195 -16.87 -21.18 -5.37
C PRO A 195 -16.71 -19.72 -5.82
N LEU A 196 -16.47 -18.79 -4.87
CA LEU A 196 -16.17 -17.40 -5.21
C LEU A 196 -14.86 -17.28 -5.99
N ALA A 197 -13.81 -17.98 -5.57
CA ALA A 197 -12.52 -17.97 -6.28
C ALA A 197 -12.65 -18.53 -7.70
N ASP A 198 -13.45 -19.56 -7.90
CA ASP A 198 -13.73 -20.14 -9.22
C ASP A 198 -14.46 -19.13 -10.11
N VAL A 199 -15.47 -18.44 -9.60
CA VAL A 199 -16.17 -17.36 -10.33
C VAL A 199 -15.24 -16.20 -10.67
N LEU A 200 -14.39 -15.76 -9.73
CA LEU A 200 -13.38 -14.71 -9.99
C LEU A 200 -12.40 -15.14 -11.09
N CYS A 201 -11.95 -16.39 -11.07
CA CYS A 201 -11.12 -16.95 -12.12
C CYS A 201 -11.82 -16.90 -13.48
N CYS A 202 -13.07 -17.33 -13.57
CA CYS A 202 -13.85 -17.30 -14.80
C CYS A 202 -14.04 -15.88 -15.35
N ILE A 203 -14.29 -14.90 -14.48
CA ILE A 203 -14.38 -13.49 -14.87
C ILE A 203 -13.05 -13.00 -15.44
N ARG A 204 -11.94 -13.33 -14.79
CA ARG A 204 -10.59 -12.95 -15.23
C ARG A 204 -10.24 -13.54 -16.59
N GLU A 205 -10.50 -14.84 -16.75
CA GLU A 205 -10.17 -15.59 -17.97
C GLU A 205 -11.24 -15.44 -19.07
N LYS A 206 -12.36 -14.75 -18.76
CA LYS A 206 -13.51 -14.56 -19.69
C LYS A 206 -14.07 -15.88 -20.20
N GLN A 207 -14.19 -16.86 -19.31
CA GLN A 207 -14.74 -18.19 -19.59
C GLN A 207 -16.00 -18.42 -18.74
N THR A 208 -16.88 -19.31 -19.20
CA THR A 208 -17.96 -19.85 -18.36
C THR A 208 -17.42 -20.94 -17.44
N ILE A 209 -18.15 -21.22 -16.37
CA ILE A 209 -17.74 -22.24 -15.39
C ILE A 209 -17.60 -23.63 -16.04
N ASP A 210 -18.46 -23.95 -16.97
CA ASP A 210 -18.46 -25.24 -17.72
C ASP A 210 -17.27 -25.37 -18.66
N GLN A 211 -16.71 -24.24 -19.13
CA GLN A 211 -15.59 -24.20 -20.06
C GLN A 211 -14.25 -23.98 -19.38
N ALA A 212 -14.25 -23.59 -18.10
CA ALA A 212 -13.04 -23.23 -17.40
C ALA A 212 -12.07 -24.41 -17.17
N GLY A 213 -12.59 -25.63 -16.99
CA GLY A 213 -11.78 -26.84 -16.94
C GLY A 213 -10.59 -26.74 -15.97
N TYR A 214 -9.40 -26.94 -16.49
CA TYR A 214 -8.14 -26.88 -15.72
C TYR A 214 -7.68 -25.48 -15.29
N LEU A 215 -8.38 -24.40 -15.69
CA LEU A 215 -8.13 -23.06 -15.16
C LEU A 215 -8.53 -22.95 -13.69
N LEU A 216 -9.46 -23.80 -13.26
CA LEU A 216 -9.92 -23.84 -11.87
C LEU A 216 -8.99 -24.68 -11.00
N SER A 217 -8.90 -24.33 -9.73
CA SER A 217 -8.19 -25.16 -8.74
C SER A 217 -8.84 -26.54 -8.63
N ARG A 218 -8.02 -27.61 -8.54
CA ARG A 218 -8.51 -28.99 -8.44
C ARG A 218 -9.29 -29.28 -7.17
N ASN A 219 -9.04 -28.51 -6.11
CA ASN A 219 -9.61 -28.71 -4.78
C ASN A 219 -9.78 -27.36 -4.06
N ALA A 220 -10.22 -27.38 -2.80
CA ALA A 220 -10.39 -26.20 -1.95
C ALA A 220 -9.18 -25.95 -1.01
N GLU A 221 -8.03 -26.55 -1.28
CA GLU A 221 -6.88 -26.56 -0.37
C GLU A 221 -6.04 -25.27 -0.40
N ARG A 222 -6.39 -24.31 -1.28
CA ARG A 222 -5.81 -22.96 -1.29
C ARG A 222 -6.42 -22.06 -0.20
N GLN A 223 -6.92 -22.66 0.88
CA GLN A 223 -7.38 -22.01 2.09
C GLN A 223 -6.23 -21.74 3.08
N LEU A 224 -6.49 -20.89 4.06
CA LEU A 224 -5.59 -20.70 5.19
C LEU A 224 -5.71 -21.90 6.14
N LEU A 225 -4.64 -22.66 6.30
CA LEU A 225 -4.56 -23.82 7.20
C LEU A 225 -4.11 -23.38 8.59
N SER A 226 -4.37 -24.20 9.62
CA SER A 226 -3.79 -23.99 10.95
C SER A 226 -2.29 -24.34 10.98
N PRO A 227 -1.53 -23.83 11.98
CA PRO A 227 -0.13 -24.22 12.17
C PRO A 227 0.05 -25.73 12.31
N ASP A 228 -0.82 -26.42 13.05
CA ASP A 228 -0.76 -27.86 13.25
C ASP A 228 -0.98 -28.63 11.95
N GLU A 229 -1.93 -28.22 11.13
CA GLU A 229 -2.18 -28.84 9.83
C GLU A 229 -1.01 -28.57 8.86
N MET A 230 -0.42 -27.39 8.90
CA MET A 230 0.80 -27.09 8.14
C MET A 230 1.94 -27.98 8.63
N ALA A 231 2.17 -28.13 9.93
CA ALA A 231 3.21 -29.01 10.47
C ALA A 231 3.00 -30.46 10.04
N ARG A 232 1.76 -30.95 10.04
CA ARG A 232 1.41 -32.30 9.58
C ARG A 232 1.72 -32.51 8.10
N ARG A 233 1.38 -31.54 7.24
CA ARG A 233 1.61 -31.63 5.79
C ARG A 233 3.09 -31.48 5.41
N TRP A 234 3.84 -30.69 6.18
CA TRP A 234 5.26 -30.42 5.97
C TRP A 234 6.19 -31.34 6.77
N ARG A 235 5.68 -32.45 7.33
CA ARG A 235 6.44 -33.35 8.22
C ARG A 235 7.76 -33.89 7.65
N HIS A 236 7.89 -33.95 6.32
CA HIS A 236 9.12 -34.40 5.65
C HIS A 236 10.10 -33.26 5.38
N TYR A 237 9.67 -31.99 5.53
CA TYR A 237 10.45 -30.78 5.33
C TYR A 237 10.17 -29.75 6.44
N PRO A 238 10.32 -30.10 7.72
CA PRO A 238 9.98 -29.21 8.82
C PRO A 238 10.82 -27.91 8.80
N GLN A 239 12.06 -27.98 8.30
CA GLN A 239 12.95 -26.84 8.16
C GLN A 239 12.36 -25.73 7.28
N ALA A 240 11.51 -26.08 6.32
CA ALA A 240 10.85 -25.09 5.47
C ALA A 240 9.86 -24.21 6.26
N LEU A 241 9.21 -24.74 7.28
CA LEU A 241 8.37 -23.99 8.21
C LEU A 241 9.20 -23.09 9.13
N GLU A 242 10.35 -23.59 9.60
CA GLU A 242 11.30 -22.78 10.40
C GLU A 242 11.82 -21.60 9.60
N GLN A 243 12.08 -21.78 8.30
CA GLN A 243 12.50 -20.68 7.41
C GLN A 243 11.39 -19.65 7.21
N ALA A 244 10.13 -20.06 7.10
CA ALA A 244 9.00 -19.12 7.04
C ALA A 244 8.89 -18.28 8.33
N ALA A 245 9.09 -18.89 9.49
CA ALA A 245 9.13 -18.19 10.75
C ALA A 245 10.33 -17.24 10.85
N LEU A 246 11.51 -17.65 10.37
CA LEU A 246 12.71 -16.79 10.31
C LEU A 246 12.50 -15.57 9.42
N ILE A 247 11.88 -15.71 8.24
CA ILE A 247 11.53 -14.60 7.37
C ILE A 247 10.64 -13.60 8.11
N ALA A 248 9.60 -14.10 8.78
CA ALA A 248 8.70 -13.26 9.54
C ALA A 248 9.42 -12.55 10.70
N ASP A 249 10.37 -13.19 11.35
CA ASP A 249 11.13 -12.59 12.44
C ASP A 249 12.12 -11.52 11.96
N LEU A 250 12.67 -11.67 10.76
CA LEU A 250 13.53 -10.67 10.12
C LEU A 250 12.77 -9.42 9.67
N CYS A 251 11.52 -9.56 9.25
CA CYS A 251 10.71 -8.48 8.71
C CYS A 251 10.05 -7.68 9.85
N GLN A 252 10.78 -6.72 10.41
CA GLN A 252 10.37 -5.92 11.56
C GLN A 252 9.58 -4.67 11.15
N PHE A 253 9.59 -4.28 9.87
CA PHE A 253 8.92 -3.08 9.40
C PHE A 253 7.42 -3.07 9.73
N SER A 254 6.94 -1.97 10.26
CA SER A 254 5.52 -1.70 10.52
C SER A 254 5.10 -0.38 9.87
N LEU A 255 3.83 -0.31 9.43
CA LEU A 255 3.27 0.95 8.93
C LEU A 255 3.23 2.05 10.01
N ASP A 256 3.31 1.68 11.29
CA ASP A 256 3.39 2.65 12.41
C ASP A 256 4.69 3.47 12.39
N GLU A 257 5.73 3.01 11.66
CA GLU A 257 6.98 3.76 11.47
C GLU A 257 6.86 4.91 10.46
N LEU A 258 5.77 4.92 9.68
CA LEU A 258 5.57 5.95 8.67
C LEU A 258 5.09 7.25 9.33
N SER A 259 5.75 8.35 8.96
CA SER A 259 5.39 9.69 9.38
C SER A 259 5.23 10.60 8.16
N TYR A 260 4.43 11.64 8.31
CA TYR A 260 4.28 12.64 7.27
C TYR A 260 5.54 13.52 7.19
N GLU A 261 6.08 13.67 5.99
CA GLU A 261 7.19 14.56 5.70
C GLU A 261 6.75 15.58 4.65
N TYR A 262 6.82 16.85 5.03
CA TYR A 262 6.45 17.95 4.14
C TYR A 262 7.68 18.63 3.55
N PRO A 263 7.56 19.24 2.34
CA PRO A 263 8.65 20.01 1.77
C PRO A 263 9.00 21.22 2.66
N ASP A 264 10.26 21.33 3.07
CA ASP A 264 10.77 22.49 3.84
C ASP A 264 11.22 23.66 2.95
N GLU A 265 11.15 23.51 1.62
CA GLU A 265 11.77 24.40 0.63
C GLU A 265 11.04 25.76 0.45
N LEU A 266 9.95 25.99 1.19
CA LEU A 266 9.09 27.15 1.03
C LEU A 266 9.48 28.34 1.91
N ALA A 267 10.39 28.16 2.84
CA ALA A 267 10.88 29.25 3.68
C ALA A 267 11.91 30.09 2.92
N THR A 268 11.61 31.36 2.72
CA THR A 268 12.47 32.32 2.02
C THR A 268 13.08 33.31 2.99
N GLY A 269 14.30 33.80 2.68
CA GLY A 269 14.90 34.89 3.44
C GLY A 269 15.31 34.57 4.88
N GLY A 270 15.62 33.30 5.20
CA GLY A 270 16.09 32.86 6.52
C GLY A 270 14.99 32.72 7.61
N ARG A 271 13.73 32.80 7.23
CA ARG A 271 12.58 32.53 8.12
C ARG A 271 12.37 31.02 8.29
N THR A 272 11.87 30.62 9.46
CA THR A 272 11.33 29.27 9.63
C THR A 272 10.00 29.13 8.88
N ALA A 273 9.56 27.90 8.61
CA ALA A 273 8.26 27.64 7.98
C ALA A 273 7.12 28.31 8.76
N MET A 274 7.15 28.28 10.09
CA MET A 274 6.14 28.92 10.92
C MET A 274 6.16 30.45 10.82
N GLN A 275 7.35 31.05 10.79
CA GLN A 275 7.49 32.49 10.60
C GLN A 275 7.00 32.94 9.21
N GLU A 276 7.27 32.14 8.19
CA GLU A 276 6.79 32.40 6.82
C GLU A 276 5.27 32.28 6.73
N LEU A 277 4.69 31.23 7.31
CA LEU A 277 3.23 31.06 7.38
C LEU A 277 2.56 32.23 8.11
N THR A 278 3.10 32.62 9.27
CA THR A 278 2.61 33.74 10.06
C THR A 278 2.67 35.05 9.26
N TYR A 279 3.78 35.29 8.58
CA TYR A 279 3.94 36.48 7.73
C TYR A 279 2.89 36.53 6.62
N HIS A 280 2.72 35.45 5.85
CA HIS A 280 1.73 35.41 4.77
C HIS A 280 0.29 35.48 5.27
N THR A 281 0.00 34.89 6.40
CA THR A 281 -1.33 34.96 7.04
C THR A 281 -1.68 36.40 7.38
N TRP A 282 -0.79 37.14 8.03
CA TRP A 282 -1.06 38.55 8.37
C TRP A 282 -1.04 39.49 7.17
N GLN A 283 -0.23 39.23 6.16
CA GLN A 283 -0.31 39.98 4.89
C GLN A 283 -1.66 39.72 4.19
N GLY A 284 -2.11 38.49 4.15
CA GLY A 284 -3.42 38.13 3.62
C GLY A 284 -4.58 38.72 4.44
N ALA A 285 -4.45 38.78 5.77
CA ALA A 285 -5.44 39.40 6.64
C ALA A 285 -5.62 40.89 6.31
N LYS A 286 -4.52 41.65 6.12
CA LYS A 286 -4.58 43.05 5.68
C LYS A 286 -5.28 43.22 4.34
N LYS A 287 -5.06 42.29 3.40
CA LYS A 287 -5.71 42.31 2.09
C LYS A 287 -7.20 42.00 2.16
N ARG A 288 -7.59 41.03 3.02
CA ARG A 288 -8.97 40.59 3.17
C ARG A 288 -9.83 41.55 4.01
N PHE A 289 -9.21 42.29 4.91
CA PHE A 289 -9.84 43.22 5.83
C PHE A 289 -9.20 44.64 5.71
N PRO A 290 -9.47 45.37 4.60
CA PRO A 290 -8.82 46.65 4.35
C PRO A 290 -9.16 47.72 5.40
N ASP A 291 -10.34 47.62 6.02
CA ASP A 291 -10.80 48.53 7.09
C ASP A 291 -10.29 48.16 8.48
N GLY A 292 -9.45 47.12 8.55
CA GLY A 292 -8.90 46.59 9.79
C GLY A 292 -9.43 45.19 10.13
N VAL A 293 -8.58 44.39 10.79
CA VAL A 293 -8.93 43.04 11.21
C VAL A 293 -9.70 43.12 12.54
N ASP A 294 -10.92 42.57 12.58
CA ASP A 294 -11.72 42.43 13.78
C ASP A 294 -10.97 41.64 14.89
N ASP A 295 -11.13 42.08 16.13
CA ASP A 295 -10.42 41.43 17.26
C ASP A 295 -10.79 39.97 17.45
N ARG A 296 -12.01 39.57 17.10
CA ARG A 296 -12.46 38.17 17.07
C ARG A 296 -11.67 37.38 16.02
N VAL A 297 -11.47 37.95 14.82
CA VAL A 297 -10.68 37.29 13.77
C VAL A 297 -9.21 37.20 14.17
N LYS A 298 -8.66 38.23 14.82
CA LYS A 298 -7.29 38.17 15.35
C LYS A 298 -7.14 37.02 16.37
N THR A 299 -8.13 36.84 17.24
CA THR A 299 -8.15 35.75 18.21
C THR A 299 -8.16 34.39 17.51
N TYR A 300 -8.98 34.22 16.48
CA TYR A 300 -8.98 32.98 15.68
C TYR A 300 -7.62 32.72 15.03
N LEU A 301 -7.03 33.73 14.37
CA LEU A 301 -5.74 33.60 13.71
C LEU A 301 -4.63 33.21 14.69
N GLN A 302 -4.59 33.83 15.87
CA GLN A 302 -3.59 33.50 16.90
C GLN A 302 -3.76 32.07 17.43
N HIS A 303 -5.01 31.67 17.71
CA HIS A 303 -5.32 30.31 18.15
C HIS A 303 -4.93 29.26 17.09
N GLU A 304 -5.33 29.47 15.85
CA GLU A 304 -5.02 28.55 14.75
C GLU A 304 -3.51 28.43 14.49
N LEU A 305 -2.80 29.57 14.43
CA LEU A 305 -1.34 29.58 14.23
C LEU A 305 -0.60 28.89 15.38
N THR A 306 -1.04 29.05 16.62
CA THR A 306 -0.46 28.36 17.78
C THR A 306 -0.63 26.85 17.66
N LEU A 307 -1.82 26.38 17.24
CA LEU A 307 -2.08 24.96 17.07
C LEU A 307 -1.31 24.37 15.90
N ILE A 308 -1.23 25.09 14.76
CA ILE A 308 -0.44 24.70 13.60
C ILE A 308 1.06 24.56 13.96
N GLU A 309 1.60 25.48 14.77
CA GLU A 309 2.97 25.45 15.27
C GLU A 309 3.20 24.22 16.16
N LYS A 310 2.31 23.99 17.14
CA LYS A 310 2.39 22.85 18.04
C LYS A 310 2.39 21.52 17.32
N LEU A 311 1.59 21.40 16.26
CA LEU A 311 1.47 20.19 15.45
C LEU A 311 2.47 20.13 14.28
N GLN A 312 3.30 21.15 14.10
CA GLN A 312 4.31 21.27 13.05
C GLN A 312 3.75 21.17 11.62
N PHE A 313 2.55 21.68 11.37
CA PHE A 313 1.90 21.65 10.06
C PHE A 313 2.18 22.86 9.18
N ALA A 314 3.00 23.81 9.61
CA ALA A 314 3.31 25.01 8.83
C ALA A 314 3.82 24.70 7.42
N PRO A 315 4.73 23.74 7.17
CA PRO A 315 5.15 23.40 5.81
C PRO A 315 4.00 22.94 4.92
N TYR A 316 3.05 22.18 5.46
CA TYR A 316 1.87 21.70 4.73
C TYR A 316 0.98 22.88 4.26
N PHE A 317 0.66 23.81 5.16
CA PHE A 317 -0.11 25.02 4.82
C PHE A 317 0.58 25.86 3.77
N LEU A 318 1.90 26.02 3.87
CA LEU A 318 2.69 26.75 2.88
C LEU A 318 2.69 26.08 1.50
N THR A 319 2.73 24.75 1.46
CA THR A 319 2.63 23.98 0.21
C THR A 319 1.29 24.27 -0.49
N VAL A 320 0.18 24.18 0.23
CA VAL A 320 -1.15 24.46 -0.34
C VAL A 320 -1.28 25.94 -0.74
N PHE A 321 -0.78 26.84 0.08
CA PHE A 321 -0.74 28.27 -0.24
C PHE A 321 0.03 28.55 -1.52
N ASP A 322 1.18 27.92 -1.71
CA ASP A 322 1.99 28.08 -2.92
C ASP A 322 1.25 27.64 -4.18
N ILE A 323 0.57 26.49 -4.13
CA ILE A 323 -0.21 25.97 -5.25
C ILE A 323 -1.36 26.93 -5.60
N VAL A 324 -2.09 27.42 -4.59
CA VAL A 324 -3.20 28.36 -4.78
C VAL A 324 -2.67 29.69 -5.32
N ARG A 325 -1.55 30.19 -4.79
CA ARG A 325 -0.91 31.43 -5.27
C ARG A 325 -0.48 31.30 -6.74
N PHE A 326 0.08 30.17 -7.15
CA PHE A 326 0.41 29.91 -8.55
C PHE A 326 -0.84 29.98 -9.43
N ALA A 327 -1.91 29.27 -9.07
CA ALA A 327 -3.15 29.24 -9.83
C ALA A 327 -3.74 30.65 -9.98
N ARG A 328 -3.86 31.40 -8.88
CA ARG A 328 -4.40 32.78 -8.89
C ARG A 328 -3.52 33.73 -9.69
N GLY A 329 -2.19 33.61 -9.60
CA GLY A 329 -1.24 34.41 -10.37
C GLY A 329 -1.34 34.17 -11.88
N ARG A 330 -1.86 33.02 -12.29
CA ARG A 330 -2.14 32.67 -13.70
C ARG A 330 -3.59 32.95 -14.11
N GLY A 331 -4.42 33.47 -13.19
CA GLY A 331 -5.85 33.70 -13.45
C GLY A 331 -6.65 32.37 -13.53
N ILE A 332 -6.15 31.28 -12.97
CA ILE A 332 -6.84 29.98 -12.89
C ILE A 332 -7.80 30.03 -11.71
N LEU A 333 -9.08 29.76 -11.95
CA LEU A 333 -10.07 29.71 -10.89
C LEU A 333 -9.79 28.56 -9.93
N CYS A 334 -9.77 28.86 -8.64
CA CYS A 334 -9.59 27.86 -7.61
C CYS A 334 -10.32 28.22 -6.32
N GLN A 335 -10.76 27.20 -5.59
CA GLN A 335 -11.53 27.34 -4.36
C GLN A 335 -11.23 26.19 -3.40
N GLY A 336 -10.78 26.51 -2.20
CA GLY A 336 -10.73 25.56 -1.09
C GLY A 336 -12.13 25.26 -0.58
N ARG A 337 -12.39 24.01 -0.23
CA ARG A 337 -13.68 23.52 0.25
C ARG A 337 -13.55 22.58 1.46
N GLY A 338 -14.67 22.04 1.92
CA GLY A 338 -14.70 21.07 3.00
C GLY A 338 -14.35 21.66 4.36
N SER A 339 -13.59 20.91 5.16
CA SER A 339 -13.22 21.30 6.52
C SER A 339 -12.33 22.54 6.59
N ALA A 340 -11.53 22.82 5.54
CA ALA A 340 -10.68 23.99 5.43
C ALA A 340 -11.46 25.33 5.48
N ALA A 341 -12.75 25.30 5.14
CA ALA A 341 -13.63 26.46 5.26
C ALA A 341 -13.81 26.96 6.72
N ASN A 342 -13.48 26.12 7.71
CA ASN A 342 -13.49 26.50 9.13
C ASN A 342 -12.18 27.16 9.61
N SER A 343 -11.24 27.43 8.73
CA SER A 343 -9.95 28.03 9.07
C SER A 343 -9.88 29.50 8.65
N ALA A 344 -9.64 30.39 9.61
CA ALA A 344 -9.34 31.79 9.37
C ALA A 344 -7.97 31.98 8.67
N VAL A 345 -6.99 31.10 8.97
CA VAL A 345 -5.69 31.08 8.29
C VAL A 345 -5.88 30.76 6.81
N CYS A 346 -6.64 29.71 6.46
CA CYS A 346 -6.94 29.37 5.07
C CYS A 346 -7.67 30.52 4.33
N TYR A 347 -8.55 31.24 5.00
CA TYR A 347 -9.20 32.42 4.43
C TYR A 347 -8.20 33.53 4.12
N CYS A 348 -7.31 33.85 5.06
CA CYS A 348 -6.28 34.87 4.87
C CYS A 348 -5.27 34.48 3.78
N LEU A 349 -4.94 33.21 3.65
CA LEU A 349 -4.08 32.68 2.59
C LEU A 349 -4.77 32.58 1.21
N GLU A 350 -6.00 33.05 1.11
CA GLU A 350 -6.82 32.98 -0.12
C GLU A 350 -7.10 31.54 -0.60
N ILE A 351 -6.93 30.54 0.29
CA ILE A 351 -7.26 29.13 0.00
C ILE A 351 -8.78 28.94 -0.01
N THR A 352 -9.48 29.53 0.98
CA THR A 352 -10.94 29.48 1.09
C THR A 352 -11.57 30.86 0.98
N ALA A 353 -12.89 30.91 0.75
CA ALA A 353 -13.65 32.17 0.60
C ALA A 353 -14.65 32.42 1.75
N VAL A 354 -14.72 31.55 2.75
CA VAL A 354 -15.63 31.72 3.90
C VAL A 354 -15.05 32.73 4.89
N ASN A 355 -15.71 33.89 5.00
CA ASN A 355 -15.24 34.99 5.83
C ASN A 355 -15.46 34.67 7.34
N PRO A 356 -14.40 34.54 8.15
CA PRO A 356 -14.50 34.19 9.57
C PRO A 356 -15.13 35.30 10.42
N ALA A 357 -15.21 36.54 9.94
CA ALA A 357 -15.93 37.61 10.60
C ALA A 357 -17.47 37.45 10.52
N ARG A 358 -17.95 36.73 9.51
CA ARG A 358 -19.39 36.51 9.28
C ARG A 358 -19.84 35.09 9.67
N ALA A 359 -18.93 34.13 9.72
CA ALA A 359 -19.17 32.76 10.11
C ALA A 359 -18.49 32.48 11.45
N GLN A 360 -19.02 31.55 12.25
CA GLN A 360 -18.31 31.01 13.40
C GLN A 360 -17.52 29.77 12.95
N PRO A 361 -16.21 29.89 12.67
CA PRO A 361 -15.42 28.74 12.30
C PRO A 361 -15.28 27.79 13.49
N LEU A 362 -15.51 26.51 13.25
CA LEU A 362 -15.24 25.42 14.21
C LEU A 362 -13.92 24.78 13.81
N PHE A 363 -12.81 25.42 14.19
CA PHE A 363 -11.47 25.01 13.77
C PHE A 363 -11.10 23.60 14.22
N GLU A 364 -11.63 23.16 15.35
CA GLU A 364 -11.46 21.79 15.88
C GLU A 364 -12.02 20.69 14.97
N ARG A 365 -12.93 21.04 14.03
CA ARG A 365 -13.39 20.14 12.98
C ARG A 365 -12.36 19.99 11.85
N PHE A 366 -11.49 20.97 11.71
CA PHE A 366 -10.45 20.98 10.69
C PHE A 366 -9.14 20.38 11.22
N ILE A 367 -8.67 20.86 12.38
CA ILE A 367 -7.48 20.35 13.08
C ILE A 367 -7.83 20.08 14.52
N SER A 368 -7.44 18.92 15.06
CA SER A 368 -7.49 18.64 16.48
C SER A 368 -6.23 17.91 16.96
N GLU A 369 -5.78 18.22 18.15
CA GLU A 369 -4.64 17.54 18.80
C GLU A 369 -4.90 16.04 18.96
N ALA A 370 -6.15 15.64 19.18
CA ALA A 370 -6.53 14.26 19.41
C ALA A 370 -6.36 13.35 18.17
N ARG A 371 -6.34 13.90 16.98
CA ARG A 371 -6.19 13.12 15.73
C ARG A 371 -4.73 12.83 15.37
N GLY A 372 -3.77 13.72 15.73
CA GLY A 372 -2.36 13.58 15.35
C GLY A 372 -2.08 13.52 13.85
N GLU A 373 -3.11 13.74 13.02
CA GLU A 373 -3.06 13.70 11.56
C GLU A 373 -3.15 15.11 10.99
N PRO A 374 -2.48 15.41 9.87
CA PRO A 374 -2.63 16.67 9.18
C PRO A 374 -4.07 16.86 8.69
N PRO A 375 -4.52 18.11 8.59
CA PRO A 375 -5.85 18.39 8.04
C PRO A 375 -5.89 18.05 6.56
N ASP A 376 -7.07 17.70 6.08
CA ASP A 376 -7.33 17.52 4.65
C ASP A 376 -7.76 18.87 4.05
N ILE A 377 -6.95 19.42 3.15
CA ILE A 377 -7.25 20.67 2.45
C ILE A 377 -7.59 20.37 1.00
N ASP A 378 -8.88 20.31 0.72
CA ASP A 378 -9.40 20.15 -0.64
C ASP A 378 -9.39 21.50 -1.39
N VAL A 379 -8.80 21.54 -2.57
CA VAL A 379 -8.84 22.69 -3.46
C VAL A 379 -9.32 22.25 -4.84
N ASP A 380 -10.43 22.82 -5.29
CA ASP A 380 -10.92 22.62 -6.66
C ASP A 380 -10.27 23.64 -7.61
N PHE A 381 -9.91 23.20 -8.81
CA PHE A 381 -9.40 24.03 -9.89
C PHE A 381 -10.31 23.94 -11.10
N GLU A 382 -10.40 25.01 -11.89
CA GLU A 382 -11.18 24.99 -13.13
C GLU A 382 -10.73 23.85 -14.04
N HIS A 383 -11.71 23.18 -14.65
CA HIS A 383 -11.48 21.95 -15.40
C HIS A 383 -10.51 22.13 -16.56
N GLU A 384 -10.67 23.19 -17.33
CA GLU A 384 -9.93 23.44 -18.57
C GLU A 384 -8.43 23.68 -18.33
N ARG A 385 -8.08 24.21 -17.15
CA ARG A 385 -6.71 24.64 -16.86
C ARG A 385 -6.05 23.92 -15.68
N ARG A 386 -6.72 22.93 -15.09
CA ARG A 386 -6.17 22.16 -13.96
C ARG A 386 -4.86 21.46 -14.29
N GLU A 387 -4.66 21.08 -15.57
CA GLU A 387 -3.41 20.43 -16.01
C GLU A 387 -2.20 21.36 -15.80
N GLU A 388 -2.33 22.66 -15.97
CA GLU A 388 -1.26 23.63 -15.71
C GLU A 388 -0.82 23.56 -14.24
N VAL A 389 -1.78 23.43 -13.32
CA VAL A 389 -1.51 23.29 -11.87
C VAL A 389 -0.84 21.96 -11.56
N ILE A 390 -1.32 20.87 -12.15
CA ILE A 390 -0.71 19.53 -11.99
C ILE A 390 0.75 19.54 -12.47
N GLN A 391 1.02 20.13 -13.63
CA GLN A 391 2.39 20.23 -14.15
C GLN A 391 3.29 21.14 -13.31
N TYR A 392 2.75 22.24 -12.74
CA TYR A 392 3.47 23.04 -11.77
C TYR A 392 3.87 22.24 -10.54
N ILE A 393 2.93 21.47 -9.98
CA ILE A 393 3.18 20.63 -8.79
C ILE A 393 4.29 19.62 -9.10
N TYR A 394 4.21 18.90 -10.23
CA TYR A 394 5.23 17.93 -10.61
C TYR A 394 6.60 18.57 -10.87
N THR A 395 6.63 19.75 -11.46
CA THR A 395 7.88 20.47 -11.76
C THR A 395 8.55 20.96 -10.48
N LYS A 396 7.76 21.48 -9.54
CA LYS A 396 8.27 22.09 -8.32
C LYS A 396 8.59 21.05 -7.23
N TYR A 397 7.65 20.13 -6.97
CA TYR A 397 7.75 19.17 -5.86
C TYR A 397 8.23 17.79 -6.29
N GLY A 398 8.24 17.50 -7.58
CA GLY A 398 8.63 16.21 -8.14
C GLY A 398 7.54 15.14 -8.02
N ARG A 399 7.62 14.16 -8.90
CA ARG A 399 6.67 13.01 -8.91
C ARG A 399 6.85 12.06 -7.73
N GLN A 400 7.90 12.21 -6.95
CA GLN A 400 8.10 11.42 -5.72
C GLN A 400 7.28 11.95 -4.54
N ARG A 401 6.87 13.23 -4.58
CA ARG A 401 6.10 13.89 -3.51
C ARG A 401 4.67 14.24 -3.93
N ALA A 402 4.33 14.06 -5.17
CA ALA A 402 3.00 14.33 -5.72
C ALA A 402 2.55 13.21 -6.64
N GLY A 403 1.32 12.78 -6.52
CA GLY A 403 0.75 11.69 -7.30
C GLY A 403 -0.73 11.90 -7.58
N LEU A 404 -1.21 11.27 -8.64
CA LEU A 404 -2.64 11.14 -8.89
C LEU A 404 -3.19 10.01 -8.03
N ALA A 405 -4.22 10.30 -7.24
CA ALA A 405 -4.89 9.29 -6.45
C ALA A 405 -5.57 8.27 -7.37
N ALA A 406 -5.25 6.99 -7.17
CA ALA A 406 -5.95 5.89 -7.82
C ALA A 406 -7.14 5.45 -6.96
N THR A 407 -8.27 5.18 -7.61
CA THR A 407 -9.44 4.63 -6.95
C THR A 407 -9.60 3.15 -7.27
N VAL A 408 -9.87 2.35 -6.25
CA VAL A 408 -10.26 0.95 -6.40
C VAL A 408 -11.76 0.87 -6.52
N ILE A 409 -12.23 0.34 -7.65
CA ILE A 409 -13.66 0.15 -7.92
C ILE A 409 -14.06 -1.24 -7.44
N THR A 410 -15.08 -1.32 -6.58
CA THR A 410 -15.67 -2.57 -6.13
C THR A 410 -16.94 -2.88 -6.89
N TYR A 411 -17.22 -4.17 -7.12
CA TYR A 411 -18.49 -4.57 -7.66
C TYR A 411 -19.63 -4.21 -6.70
N ARG A 412 -20.60 -3.47 -7.20
CA ARG A 412 -21.88 -3.26 -6.54
C ARG A 412 -22.91 -4.23 -7.10
N ARG A 413 -24.08 -4.32 -6.48
CA ARG A 413 -25.13 -5.29 -6.80
C ARG A 413 -25.37 -5.46 -8.31
N LYS A 414 -25.57 -4.38 -9.06
CA LYS A 414 -25.82 -4.42 -10.51
C LYS A 414 -24.65 -4.99 -11.31
N SER A 415 -23.44 -4.53 -11.01
CA SER A 415 -22.22 -5.00 -11.72
C SER A 415 -21.86 -6.44 -11.32
N ALA A 416 -22.02 -6.80 -10.06
CA ALA A 416 -21.80 -8.17 -9.59
C ALA A 416 -22.74 -9.16 -10.29
N LEU A 417 -24.04 -8.87 -10.32
CA LEU A 417 -25.01 -9.72 -11.03
C LEU A 417 -24.68 -9.89 -12.50
N ARG A 418 -24.30 -8.80 -13.18
CA ARG A 418 -23.94 -8.85 -14.60
C ARG A 418 -22.70 -9.71 -14.85
N GLU A 419 -21.64 -9.54 -14.06
CA GLU A 419 -20.40 -10.27 -14.28
C GLU A 419 -20.52 -11.76 -13.86
N VAL A 420 -21.23 -12.03 -12.77
CA VAL A 420 -21.51 -13.41 -12.34
C VAL A 420 -22.43 -14.13 -13.37
N ALA A 421 -23.46 -13.46 -13.89
CA ALA A 421 -24.33 -14.05 -14.91
C ALA A 421 -23.60 -14.44 -16.22
N LYS A 422 -22.45 -13.82 -16.52
CA LYS A 422 -21.62 -14.21 -17.67
C LYS A 422 -20.84 -15.51 -17.42
N VAL A 423 -20.66 -15.88 -16.15
CA VAL A 423 -19.94 -17.09 -15.76
C VAL A 423 -20.83 -18.32 -15.83
N PHE A 424 -22.12 -18.17 -15.56
CA PHE A 424 -23.15 -19.21 -15.62
C PHE A 424 -23.98 -19.11 -16.90
#